data_3f60174fd1815660983aa97700ebdc5b
#
_entry.id   3f60174fd1815660983aa97700ebdc5b
#
_cell.length_a   1.000
_cell.length_b   1.000
_cell.length_c   1.000
_cell.angle_alpha   90.00
_cell.angle_beta   90.00
_cell.angle_gamma   90.00
#
_symmetry.space_group_name_H-M   'P 1'
#
loop_
_entity.id
_entity.type
_entity.pdbx_description
1 polymer ?
#
loop_
_entity_poly.entity_id
_entity_poly.type
_entity_poly.pdbx_seq_one_letter_code
_entity_poly.pdbx_strand_id
1 'polypeptide(L)'
;MPRKTSQTLTEAELRIMQVLWQKGPGTVQRILDVLPAHPAFAYNTILTTIRILERKGYVEHSKDGRAHVYNPLVAEDEASRSEIRHLVSRFFRNSHEDLVLNILEDRGIDAKELERLRKMLERSEEDAPGQRDGKMPADRKLSTRGETR
;
A
#
# COMPACT_ATOMS: atom_id res chain seq x y z
N MET A 1 11.06 11.12 -12.28
CA MET A 1 11.19 10.46 -12.28
C MET A 1 10.55 9.55 -11.61
N PRO A 2 10.72 8.61 -11.81
CA PRO A 2 9.93 7.64 -11.35
C PRO A 2 10.06 7.53 -9.97
N ARG A 3 9.15 7.38 -9.28
CA ARG A 3 9.23 7.33 -8.06
C ARG A 3 9.44 6.04 -7.60
N LYS A 4 10.03 5.78 -6.56
CA LYS A 4 10.31 4.53 -6.04
C LYS A 4 9.39 4.22 -4.96
N THR A 5 8.15 4.34 -5.20
CA THR A 5 7.16 4.15 -4.18
C THR A 5 6.98 2.70 -3.82
N SER A 6 7.68 1.82 -4.49
CA SER A 6 7.55 0.43 -4.14
C SER A 6 8.33 0.04 -2.92
N GLN A 7 9.14 0.92 -2.38
CA GLN A 7 9.89 0.57 -1.20
C GLN A 7 9.00 0.60 0.01
N THR A 8 9.34 -0.26 0.98
CA THR A 8 8.55 -0.32 2.19
C THR A 8 8.87 0.86 3.09
N LEU A 9 8.02 1.08 4.04
CA LEU A 9 8.18 2.15 5.01
C LEU A 9 8.75 1.59 6.30
N THR A 10 9.68 2.30 6.90
CA THR A 10 10.11 1.97 8.25
C THR A 10 9.03 2.37 9.22
N GLU A 11 9.17 1.96 10.46
CA GLU A 11 8.18 2.29 11.47
C GLU A 11 8.06 3.80 11.65
N ALA A 12 9.18 4.50 11.69
CA ALA A 12 9.14 5.96 11.86
C ALA A 12 8.50 6.62 10.65
N GLU A 13 8.82 6.14 9.46
CA GLU A 13 8.22 6.69 8.24
C GLU A 13 6.72 6.47 8.23
N LEU A 14 6.28 5.28 8.63
CA LEU A 14 4.87 4.99 8.63
C LEU A 14 4.11 5.88 9.60
N ARG A 15 4.68 6.12 10.78
CA ARG A 15 4.02 6.96 11.75
C ARG A 15 3.82 8.38 11.25
N ILE A 16 4.81 8.90 10.55
CA ILE A 16 4.68 10.23 9.96
C ILE A 16 3.63 10.23 8.86
N MET A 17 3.67 9.21 8.00
CA MET A 17 2.67 9.15 6.94
C MET A 17 1.26 9.02 7.50
N GLN A 18 1.09 8.29 8.61
CA GLN A 18 -0.22 8.15 9.21
C GLN A 18 -0.77 9.51 9.67
N VAL A 19 0.08 10.38 10.18
CA VAL A 19 -0.36 11.72 10.54
C VAL A 19 -0.83 12.47 9.31
N LEU A 20 -0.04 12.41 8.24
CA LEU A 20 -0.39 13.12 7.01
C LEU A 20 -1.67 12.58 6.38
N TRP A 21 -1.85 11.26 6.42
CA TRP A 21 -3.06 10.68 5.86
C TRP A 21 -4.30 11.04 6.69
N GLN A 22 -4.16 11.11 8.01
CA GLN A 22 -5.29 11.38 8.86
C GLN A 22 -5.60 12.85 9.00
N LYS A 23 -4.57 13.68 9.08
CA LYS A 23 -4.75 15.09 9.38
C LYS A 23 -4.57 16.00 8.17
N GLY A 24 -4.07 15.44 7.07
CA GLY A 24 -3.80 16.24 5.88
C GLY A 24 -2.43 16.84 5.88
N PRO A 25 -2.10 17.61 4.85
CA PRO A 25 -0.77 18.18 4.73
C PRO A 25 -0.40 19.02 5.94
N GLY A 26 0.87 19.03 6.27
CA GLY A 26 1.30 19.77 7.44
C GLY A 26 2.79 20.00 7.48
N THR A 27 3.19 20.83 8.42
CA THR A 27 4.59 21.13 8.66
C THR A 27 5.18 20.09 9.60
N VAL A 28 6.50 20.09 9.73
CA VAL A 28 7.15 19.19 10.67
C VAL A 28 6.65 19.45 12.09
N GLN A 29 6.45 20.73 12.43
CA GLN A 29 5.97 21.04 13.77
C GLN A 29 4.57 20.48 14.01
N ARG A 30 3.69 20.57 13.01
CA ARG A 30 2.36 20.02 13.17
C ARG A 30 2.42 18.50 13.33
N ILE A 31 3.27 17.84 12.58
CA ILE A 31 3.42 16.41 12.73
C ILE A 31 3.90 16.06 14.14
N LEU A 32 4.88 16.82 14.62
CA LEU A 32 5.39 16.59 15.96
C LEU A 32 4.29 16.74 17.00
N ASP A 33 3.45 17.76 16.83
CA ASP A 33 2.40 18.03 17.79
C ASP A 33 1.34 16.93 17.82
N VAL A 34 1.15 16.24 16.71
CA VAL A 34 0.12 15.22 16.61
C VAL A 34 0.62 13.86 17.05
N LEU A 35 1.92 13.60 16.88
CA LEU A 35 2.44 12.29 17.21
C LEU A 35 2.32 11.99 18.70
N PRO A 36 2.10 10.72 19.04
CA PRO A 36 1.99 10.37 20.44
C PRO A 36 3.27 10.66 21.21
N ALA A 37 3.14 10.83 22.48
CA ALA A 37 4.29 11.11 23.31
C ALA A 37 5.26 9.95 23.39
N HIS A 38 4.77 8.74 23.19
CA HIS A 38 5.63 7.56 23.27
C HIS A 38 5.48 6.68 22.06
N PRO A 39 6.58 6.30 21.44
CA PRO A 39 7.90 6.83 21.73
C PRO A 39 7.98 8.25 21.19
N ALA A 40 8.74 9.06 21.87
CA ALA A 40 8.83 10.46 21.51
C ALA A 40 9.69 10.64 20.27
N PHE A 41 9.32 11.58 19.44
CA PHE A 41 10.11 11.93 18.28
C PHE A 41 10.58 13.36 18.48
N ALA A 42 11.83 13.60 18.23
CA ALA A 42 12.34 14.95 18.24
C ALA A 42 12.08 15.61 16.90
N TYR A 43 12.06 16.92 16.90
CA TYR A 43 11.84 17.68 15.68
C TYR A 43 12.83 17.27 14.57
N ASN A 44 14.11 17.17 14.92
CA ASN A 44 15.10 16.82 13.91
C ASN A 44 14.94 15.41 13.39
N THR A 45 14.43 14.51 14.21
CA THR A 45 14.16 13.14 13.75
C THR A 45 13.06 13.15 12.71
N ILE A 46 12.01 13.92 12.94
CA ILE A 46 10.92 14.01 11.97
C ILE A 46 11.43 14.66 10.69
N LEU A 47 12.21 15.73 10.83
CA LEU A 47 12.72 16.42 9.66
C LEU A 47 13.57 15.49 8.79
N THR A 48 14.47 14.75 9.42
CA THR A 48 15.30 13.81 8.67
C THR A 48 14.48 12.73 8.02
N THR A 49 13.53 12.19 8.75
CA THR A 49 12.71 11.10 8.24
C THR A 49 11.82 11.56 7.09
N ILE A 50 11.24 12.76 7.21
CA ILE A 50 10.36 13.21 6.16
C ILE A 50 11.12 13.56 4.88
N ARG A 51 12.40 13.94 5.01
CA ARG A 51 13.23 14.14 3.84
C ARG A 51 13.52 12.82 3.14
N ILE A 52 13.66 11.75 3.91
CA ILE A 52 13.80 10.43 3.32
C ILE A 52 12.51 10.05 2.59
N LEU A 53 11.35 10.33 3.20
CA LEU A 53 10.07 10.06 2.56
C LEU A 53 9.94 10.84 1.25
N GLU A 54 10.44 12.05 1.23
CA GLU A 54 10.39 12.83 0.01
C GLU A 54 11.25 12.20 -1.08
N ARG A 55 12.44 11.74 -0.72
CA ARG A 55 13.29 11.06 -1.69
C ARG A 55 12.67 9.77 -2.19
N LYS A 56 11.93 9.07 -1.34
CA LYS A 56 11.28 7.85 -1.74
C LYS A 56 10.04 8.09 -2.60
N GLY A 57 9.58 9.32 -2.68
CA GLY A 57 8.40 9.64 -3.49
C GLY A 57 7.09 9.57 -2.76
N TYR A 58 7.11 9.51 -1.43
CA TYR A 58 5.87 9.44 -0.66
C TYR A 58 5.28 10.80 -0.35
N VAL A 59 6.10 11.84 -0.30
CA VAL A 59 5.62 13.18 -0.01
C VAL A 59 6.34 14.18 -0.89
N GLU A 60 5.76 15.37 -1.00
CA GLU A 60 6.45 16.50 -1.59
C GLU A 60 6.18 17.68 -0.69
N HIS A 61 6.97 18.72 -0.81
CA HIS A 61 6.74 19.89 0.02
C HIS A 61 6.50 21.12 -0.83
N SER A 62 5.75 22.04 -0.25
CA SER A 62 5.60 23.38 -0.81
C SER A 62 5.91 24.34 0.30
N LYS A 63 6.11 25.60 -0.05
CA LYS A 63 6.39 26.59 0.96
C LYS A 63 5.16 27.36 1.31
N ASP A 64 5.03 27.66 2.60
CA ASP A 64 3.97 28.52 3.08
C ASP A 64 4.69 29.52 3.97
N GLY A 65 5.06 30.64 3.40
CA GLY A 65 5.90 31.58 4.10
C GLY A 65 7.28 30.98 4.28
N ARG A 66 7.73 30.85 5.51
CA ARG A 66 9.01 30.24 5.77
C ARG A 66 8.93 28.77 6.06
N ALA A 67 7.73 28.26 6.21
CA ALA A 67 7.55 26.86 6.57
C ALA A 67 7.41 26.00 5.33
N HIS A 68 7.83 24.76 5.46
CA HIS A 68 7.59 23.76 4.41
C HIS A 68 6.39 22.94 4.83
N VAL A 69 5.41 22.85 3.94
CA VAL A 69 4.22 22.05 4.17
C VAL A 69 4.37 20.79 3.34
N TYR A 70 4.27 19.65 3.98
CA TYR A 70 4.46 18.37 3.31
C TYR A 70 3.11 17.75 2.96
N ASN A 71 2.99 17.32 1.69
CA ASN A 71 1.78 16.70 1.17
C ASN A 71 2.05 15.27 0.84
N PRO A 72 1.16 14.35 1.21
CA PRO A 72 1.36 12.97 0.80
C PRO A 72 1.07 12.82 -0.69
N LEU A 73 1.94 12.13 -1.39
CA LEU A 73 1.78 11.83 -2.81
C LEU A 73 1.20 10.44 -3.01
N VAL A 74 1.30 9.58 -2.01
CA VAL A 74 0.83 8.22 -2.08
C VAL A 74 -0.29 8.07 -1.07
N ALA A 75 -1.43 7.57 -1.50
CA ALA A 75 -2.56 7.39 -0.59
C ALA A 75 -2.31 6.20 0.31
N GLU A 76 -3.03 6.17 1.42
CA GLU A 76 -2.81 5.12 2.41
C GLU A 76 -3.08 3.73 1.84
N ASP A 77 -4.15 3.57 1.08
CA ASP A 77 -4.46 2.27 0.53
C ASP A 77 -3.45 1.85 -0.54
N GLU A 78 -2.90 2.81 -1.25
CA GLU A 78 -1.87 2.51 -2.22
C GLU A 78 -0.61 2.04 -1.53
N ALA A 79 -0.24 2.68 -0.43
CA ALA A 79 0.93 2.28 0.34
C ALA A 79 0.73 0.89 0.93
N SER A 80 -0.47 0.60 1.42
CA SER A 80 -0.78 -0.70 1.98
C SER A 80 -0.63 -1.79 0.94
N ARG A 81 -1.15 -1.56 -0.25
CA ARG A 81 -1.03 -2.55 -1.30
C ARG A 81 0.41 -2.79 -1.72
N SER A 82 1.20 -1.71 -1.71
CA SER A 82 2.62 -1.84 -2.04
C SER A 82 3.34 -2.67 -1.00
N GLU A 83 3.02 -2.46 0.28
CA GLU A 83 3.63 -3.23 1.34
C GLU A 83 3.27 -4.70 1.22
N ILE A 84 2.01 -4.99 0.92
CA ILE A 84 1.58 -6.37 0.76
C ILE A 84 2.30 -7.03 -0.41
N ARG A 85 2.40 -6.32 -1.54
CA ARG A 85 3.11 -6.89 -2.68
C ARG A 85 4.56 -7.19 -2.34
N HIS A 86 5.19 -6.31 -1.57
CA HIS A 86 6.57 -6.52 -1.19
C HIS A 86 6.70 -7.73 -0.28
N LEU A 87 5.78 -7.86 0.67
CA LEU A 87 5.77 -8.99 1.58
C LEU A 87 5.57 -10.30 0.82
N VAL A 88 4.61 -10.32 -0.09
CA VAL A 88 4.33 -11.52 -0.86
C VAL A 88 5.53 -11.90 -1.71
N SER A 89 6.19 -10.90 -2.28
CA SER A 89 7.37 -11.17 -3.09
C SER A 89 8.50 -11.76 -2.25
N ARG A 90 8.69 -11.23 -1.06
CA ARG A 90 9.82 -11.65 -0.23
C ARG A 90 9.61 -12.99 0.47
N PHE A 91 8.42 -13.19 1.01
CA PHE A 91 8.18 -14.36 1.85
C PHE A 91 7.33 -15.44 1.21
N PHE A 92 6.60 -15.13 0.17
CA PHE A 92 5.65 -16.08 -0.39
C PHE A 92 5.85 -16.31 -1.89
N ARG A 93 7.02 -15.97 -2.39
CA ARG A 93 7.36 -16.24 -3.79
C ARG A 93 6.32 -15.75 -4.76
N ASN A 94 5.78 -14.57 -4.46
CA ASN A 94 4.77 -13.92 -5.29
C ASN A 94 3.42 -14.67 -5.30
N SER A 95 3.17 -15.50 -4.30
CA SER A 95 1.92 -16.21 -4.21
C SER A 95 1.01 -15.56 -3.19
N HIS A 96 -0.01 -14.85 -3.66
CA HIS A 96 -0.99 -14.25 -2.76
C HIS A 96 -1.79 -15.33 -2.07
N GLU A 97 -1.99 -16.46 -2.74
CA GLU A 97 -2.71 -17.57 -2.13
C GLU A 97 -1.99 -18.08 -0.90
N ASP A 98 -0.67 -18.18 -0.96
CA ASP A 98 0.10 -18.62 0.19
C ASP A 98 -0.02 -17.65 1.35
N LEU A 99 -0.06 -16.37 1.07
CA LEU A 99 -0.26 -15.39 2.12
C LEU A 99 -1.62 -15.61 2.80
N VAL A 100 -2.66 -15.79 2.00
CA VAL A 100 -4.00 -15.98 2.56
C VAL A 100 -4.05 -17.26 3.39
N LEU A 101 -3.45 -18.34 2.89
CA LEU A 101 -3.43 -19.58 3.63
C LEU A 101 -2.69 -19.43 4.95
N ASN A 102 -1.61 -18.68 4.94
CA ASN A 102 -0.86 -18.46 6.16
C ASN A 102 -1.70 -17.71 7.19
N ILE A 103 -2.45 -16.72 6.75
CA ILE A 103 -3.32 -15.97 7.64
C ILE A 103 -4.39 -16.87 8.24
N LEU A 104 -4.98 -17.71 7.41
CA LEU A 104 -6.03 -18.60 7.88
C LEU A 104 -5.51 -19.63 8.88
N GLU A 105 -4.33 -20.15 8.62
CA GLU A 105 -3.75 -21.14 9.50
C GLU A 105 -3.33 -20.57 10.83
N ASP A 106 -2.97 -19.31 10.84
CA ASP A 106 -2.54 -18.67 12.06
C ASP A 106 -3.70 -18.14 12.91
N ARG A 107 -4.93 -18.45 12.48
CA ARG A 107 -6.10 -18.01 13.21
C ARG A 107 -6.22 -16.51 13.32
N GLY A 108 -5.69 -15.83 12.33
CA GLY A 108 -5.82 -14.39 12.28
C GLY A 108 -7.21 -13.93 11.87
N ILE A 109 -8.04 -14.84 11.43
CA ILE A 109 -9.39 -14.52 10.97
C ILE A 109 -10.35 -15.50 11.61
N ASP A 110 -11.37 -14.99 12.30
CA ASP A 110 -12.34 -15.88 12.91
C ASP A 110 -13.44 -16.24 11.88
N ALA A 111 -14.33 -17.12 12.26
CA ALA A 111 -15.33 -17.63 11.34
C ALA A 111 -16.25 -16.55 10.83
N LYS A 112 -16.61 -15.57 11.66
CA LYS A 112 -17.48 -14.51 11.22
C LYS A 112 -16.81 -13.61 10.22
N GLU A 113 -15.56 -13.27 10.46
CA GLU A 113 -14.81 -12.47 9.52
C GLU A 113 -14.67 -13.19 8.20
N LEU A 114 -14.37 -14.48 8.25
CA LEU A 114 -14.18 -15.25 7.03
C LEU A 114 -15.47 -15.27 6.21
N GLU A 115 -16.60 -15.43 6.86
CA GLU A 115 -17.86 -15.44 6.16
C GLU A 115 -18.15 -14.10 5.51
N ARG A 116 -17.84 -12.99 6.18
CA ARG A 116 -18.03 -11.68 5.61
C ARG A 116 -17.14 -11.49 4.38
N LEU A 117 -15.89 -11.94 4.49
CA LEU A 117 -14.97 -11.83 3.36
C LEU A 117 -15.43 -12.66 2.19
N ARG A 118 -15.94 -13.86 2.44
CA ARG A 118 -16.41 -14.70 1.38
C ARG A 118 -17.56 -14.03 0.63
N LYS A 119 -18.47 -13.41 1.36
CA LYS A 119 -19.58 -12.72 0.72
C LYS A 119 -19.13 -11.52 -0.09
N MET A 120 -18.11 -10.81 0.41
CA MET A 120 -17.59 -9.69 -0.32
C MET A 120 -16.93 -10.13 -1.63
N LEU A 121 -16.26 -11.27 -1.60
CA LEU A 121 -15.65 -11.79 -2.82
C LEU A 121 -16.69 -12.16 -3.83
N GLU A 122 -17.77 -12.80 -3.40
CA GLU A 122 -18.83 -13.17 -4.31
C GLU A 122 -19.46 -11.95 -4.96
N ARG A 123 -19.69 -10.89 -4.17
CA ARG A 123 -20.25 -9.70 -4.74
C ARG A 123 -19.30 -9.04 -5.72
N SER A 124 -18.02 -9.05 -5.39
CA SER A 124 -17.04 -8.45 -6.26
C SER A 124 -16.98 -9.16 -7.59
N GLU A 125 -17.12 -10.46 -7.60
CA GLU A 125 -17.13 -11.19 -8.84
C GLU A 125 -18.34 -10.87 -9.68
N GLU A 126 -19.47 -10.69 -9.05
CA GLU A 126 -20.67 -10.37 -9.80
C GLU A 126 -20.59 -8.98 -10.41
N ASP A 127 -19.91 -8.08 -9.72
CA ASP A 127 -19.83 -6.71 -10.19
C ASP A 127 -18.73 -6.45 -11.19
N ALA A 128 -17.93 -7.44 -11.51
CA ALA A 128 -16.82 -7.23 -12.41
C ALA A 128 -16.84 -8.20 -13.56
N PRO A 129 -17.83 -8.13 -14.37
CA PRO A 129 -17.97 -9.10 -15.48
C PRO A 129 -16.88 -9.01 -16.50
N GLY A 130 -16.35 -7.89 -16.71
CA GLY A 130 -15.36 -7.75 -17.75
C GLY A 130 -14.13 -8.54 -17.53
N GLN A 131 -13.83 -8.86 -16.29
CA GLN A 131 -12.66 -9.55 -16.07
C GLN A 131 -12.65 -10.92 -16.55
N ARG A 132 -13.76 -11.56 -16.59
CA ARG A 132 -13.77 -12.89 -17.06
C ARG A 132 -13.47 -13.01 -18.50
N ASP A 133 -13.84 -12.02 -19.25
CA ASP A 133 -13.62 -12.11 -20.66
C ASP A 133 -12.18 -12.10 -21.00
N GLY A 134 -11.43 -11.44 -20.27
CA GLY A 134 -10.07 -11.28 -20.63
C GLY A 134 -9.31 -12.55 -20.68
N LYS A 135 -9.65 -13.52 -19.96
CA LYS A 135 -8.89 -14.62 -19.96
C LYS A 135 -9.16 -15.56 -21.00
N MET A 136 -10.24 -15.58 -21.54
CA MET A 136 -10.48 -16.49 -22.53
C MET A 136 -9.67 -16.41 -23.72
N PRO A 137 -9.48 -15.32 -24.25
CA PRO A 137 -8.80 -15.19 -25.50
C PRO A 137 -7.49 -15.85 -25.58
N ALA A 138 -6.82 -15.86 -24.58
CA ALA A 138 -5.54 -16.39 -24.66
C ALA A 138 -5.57 -17.80 -25.09
N ASP A 139 -6.52 -18.44 -24.76
CA ASP A 139 -6.58 -19.75 -25.13
C ASP A 139 -6.66 -20.05 -26.49
N ARG A 140 -7.38 -19.44 -27.16
CA ARG A 140 -7.56 -19.84 -28.41
C ARG A 140 -6.53 -19.72 -29.24
N LYS A 141 -5.97 -19.13 -29.30
CA LYS A 141 -5.02 -18.96 -30.09
C LYS A 141 -4.21 -19.83 -30.35
N LEU A 142 -4.09 -20.20 -30.03
CA LEU A 142 -3.24 -20.93 -30.24
C LEU A 142 -3.44 -21.85 -30.98
N SER A 143 -3.92 -21.97 -30.83
CA SER A 143 -4.06 -22.92 -31.33
C SER A 143 -4.10 -22.98 -32.60
N THR A 144 -4.31 -22.67 -33.05
CA THR A 144 -4.47 -22.80 -34.16
C THR A 144 -3.61 -22.81 -34.89
N ARG A 145 -3.27 -22.85 -35.07
CA ARG A 145 -2.63 -22.81 -35.75
C ARG A 145 -2.08 -23.51 -36.17
N GLY A 146 -2.07 -23.50 -36.00
CA GLY A 146 -1.49 -24.05 -36.33
C GLY A 146 -1.59 -24.74 -37.21
N GLU A 147 -1.98 -24.98 -37.41
CA GLU A 147 -2.06 -25.61 -38.00
C GLU A 147 -1.95 -25.60 -39.10
N THR A 148 -1.92 -25.38 -39.54
CA THR A 148 -1.90 -25.46 -40.50
C THR A 148 -1.11 -25.73 -41.14
N ARG A 149 -0.84 -25.92 -41.41
CA ARG A 149 -0.18 -26.26 -42.07
C ARG A 149 -0.01 -26.50 -42.38
#